data_8a193db3e4ab28a19e1b465270642264
#
_entry.id   8a193db3e4ab28a19e1b465270642264
#
_cell.length_a   1.000
_cell.length_b   1.000
_cell.length_c   1.000
_cell.angle_alpha   90.00
_cell.angle_beta   90.00
_cell.angle_gamma   90.00
#
_symmetry.space_group_name_H-M   'P 1'
#
loop_
_entity.id
_entity.type
_entity.pdbx_description
1 polymer ?
#
loop_
_entity_poly.entity_id
_entity_poly.type
_entity_poly.pdbx_seq_one_letter_code
_entity_poly.pdbx_strand_id
1 'polypeptide(L)'
;MFYISNAVSATKGFPIETISTSGNILFYHYFSSLALADASLITKISVIDYVVCYSYITNAIMLAASTIFLLTRVIQKKAVIILCAVLILFNTGYENFSIITYVSHIYANPFGYNIGVVFANMTIIAFIKSLKEKTINISSYIYFVLFFIICCGAKGPIAAVISGGIGITCLINLFGSIKFNNT
;
A
#
# COMPACT_ATOMS: atom_id res chain seq x y z
N MET A 1 12.26 -15.09 5.06
CA MET A 1 12.42 -16.20 4.09
C MET A 1 11.14 -16.55 3.33
N PHE A 2 9.98 -16.69 3.98
CA PHE A 2 8.71 -17.10 3.35
C PHE A 2 8.31 -16.29 2.10
N TYR A 3 8.46 -14.96 2.10
CA TYR A 3 8.11 -14.11 0.95
C TYR A 3 9.03 -14.31 -0.26
N ILE A 4 10.31 -14.55 -0.02
CA ILE A 4 11.27 -14.82 -1.10
C ILE A 4 10.93 -16.14 -1.77
N SER A 5 10.63 -17.16 -0.98
CA SER A 5 10.28 -18.49 -1.51
C SER A 5 9.00 -18.45 -2.35
N ASN A 6 7.98 -17.72 -1.90
CA ASN A 6 6.76 -17.52 -2.67
C ASN A 6 7.00 -16.71 -3.94
N ALA A 7 7.88 -15.70 -3.90
CA ALA A 7 8.23 -14.92 -5.09
C ALA A 7 9.02 -15.77 -6.10
N VAL A 8 9.92 -16.65 -5.65
CA VAL A 8 10.59 -17.61 -6.52
C VAL A 8 9.60 -18.61 -7.13
N SER A 9 8.59 -19.06 -6.38
CA SER A 9 7.52 -19.90 -6.93
C SER A 9 6.71 -19.14 -7.99
N ALA A 10 6.42 -17.85 -7.75
CA ALA A 10 5.68 -17.01 -8.68
C ALA A 10 6.41 -16.79 -10.02
N THR A 11 7.75 -16.84 -10.06
CA THR A 11 8.49 -16.76 -11.33
C THR A 11 8.29 -18.00 -12.21
N LYS A 12 7.83 -19.11 -11.66
CA LYS A 12 7.60 -20.36 -12.40
C LYS A 12 6.21 -20.45 -13.01
N GLY A 13 5.27 -19.65 -12.54
CA GLY A 13 3.92 -19.62 -13.07
C GLY A 13 2.85 -19.24 -12.05
N PHE A 14 1.61 -19.13 -12.54
CA PHE A 14 0.41 -18.87 -11.77
C PHE A 14 -0.58 -20.03 -11.94
N PRO A 15 -1.29 -20.50 -10.92
CA PRO A 15 -1.32 -20.00 -9.55
C PRO A 15 -0.03 -20.31 -8.77
N ILE A 16 0.30 -19.43 -7.79
CA ILE A 16 1.48 -19.58 -6.97
C ILE A 16 1.28 -20.75 -6.00
N GLU A 17 2.18 -21.73 -6.02
CA GLU A 17 2.18 -22.80 -5.04
C GLU A 17 2.96 -22.43 -3.79
N THR A 18 2.48 -22.85 -2.62
CA THR A 18 3.22 -22.70 -1.38
C THR A 18 4.35 -23.72 -1.31
N ILE A 19 5.57 -23.26 -1.09
CA ILE A 19 6.75 -24.15 -0.99
C ILE A 19 6.67 -25.06 0.24
N SER A 20 5.96 -24.63 1.30
CA SER A 20 5.81 -25.41 2.54
C SER A 20 4.89 -26.61 2.40
N THR A 21 3.97 -26.60 1.44
CA THR A 21 3.01 -27.68 1.21
C THR A 21 2.82 -27.85 -0.29
N SER A 22 3.55 -28.80 -0.88
CA SER A 22 3.48 -29.11 -2.30
C SER A 22 2.03 -29.34 -2.75
N GLY A 23 1.63 -28.68 -3.84
CA GLY A 23 0.29 -28.79 -4.42
C GLY A 23 -0.78 -27.88 -3.82
N ASN A 24 -0.48 -27.09 -2.79
CA ASN A 24 -1.41 -26.11 -2.25
C ASN A 24 -1.19 -24.72 -2.85
N ILE A 25 -2.27 -24.11 -3.34
CA ILE A 25 -2.26 -22.76 -3.90
C ILE A 25 -2.14 -21.72 -2.78
N LEU A 26 -1.33 -20.70 -3.01
CA LEU A 26 -1.21 -19.57 -2.09
C LEU A 26 -2.42 -18.64 -2.22
N PHE A 27 -3.33 -18.66 -1.23
CA PHE A 27 -4.52 -17.82 -1.23
C PHE A 27 -4.34 -16.48 -0.48
N TYR A 28 -3.19 -16.24 0.16
CA TYR A 28 -3.04 -15.14 1.10
C TYR A 28 -1.84 -14.24 0.74
N HIS A 29 -2.09 -12.94 0.55
CA HIS A 29 -1.06 -11.91 0.32
C HIS A 29 -0.09 -12.19 -0.83
N TYR A 30 -0.57 -12.74 -1.94
CA TYR A 30 0.29 -13.14 -3.05
C TYR A 30 0.73 -11.96 -3.94
N PHE A 31 0.06 -10.82 -3.92
CA PHE A 31 0.41 -9.67 -4.79
C PHE A 31 1.81 -9.13 -4.54
N SER A 32 2.28 -9.15 -3.28
CA SER A 32 3.66 -8.76 -2.98
C SER A 32 4.67 -9.74 -3.57
N SER A 33 4.37 -11.03 -3.56
CA SER A 33 5.21 -12.06 -4.17
C SER A 33 5.22 -11.97 -5.69
N LEU A 34 4.06 -11.67 -6.31
CA LEU A 34 3.96 -11.38 -7.73
C LEU A 34 4.79 -10.15 -8.12
N ALA A 35 4.66 -9.04 -7.38
CA ALA A 35 5.42 -7.83 -7.65
C ALA A 35 6.94 -8.06 -7.59
N LEU A 36 7.42 -8.89 -6.66
CA LEU A 36 8.83 -9.29 -6.59
C LEU A 36 9.23 -10.18 -7.75
N ALA A 37 8.38 -11.13 -8.13
CA ALA A 37 8.61 -12.02 -9.27
C ALA A 37 8.68 -11.22 -10.57
N ASP A 38 7.72 -10.33 -10.80
CA ASP A 38 7.67 -9.47 -11.99
C ASP A 38 8.89 -8.54 -12.06
N ALA A 39 9.27 -7.93 -10.94
CA ALA A 39 10.49 -7.12 -10.88
C ALA A 39 11.74 -7.93 -11.23
N SER A 40 11.86 -9.16 -10.72
CA SER A 40 12.95 -10.07 -11.04
C SER A 40 12.96 -10.46 -12.52
N LEU A 41 11.81 -10.78 -13.10
CA LEU A 41 11.68 -11.14 -14.51
C LEU A 41 12.02 -9.99 -15.45
N ILE A 42 11.55 -8.78 -15.13
CA ILE A 42 11.79 -7.56 -15.92
C ILE A 42 13.26 -7.14 -15.85
N THR A 43 13.84 -7.14 -14.65
CA THR A 43 15.24 -6.72 -14.44
C THR A 43 16.27 -7.79 -14.75
N LYS A 44 15.85 -9.06 -14.89
CA LYS A 44 16.70 -10.24 -15.01
C LYS A 44 17.65 -10.43 -13.82
N ILE A 45 17.31 -9.86 -12.67
CA ILE A 45 18.03 -10.01 -11.40
C ILE A 45 17.34 -11.12 -10.61
N SER A 46 18.10 -11.99 -9.94
CA SER A 46 17.47 -13.01 -9.11
C SER A 46 16.57 -12.43 -8.05
N VAL A 47 15.48 -13.10 -7.68
CA VAL A 47 14.55 -12.62 -6.63
C VAL A 47 15.30 -12.33 -5.33
N ILE A 48 16.31 -13.15 -4.99
CA ILE A 48 17.10 -12.99 -3.76
C ILE A 48 17.91 -11.70 -3.82
N ASP A 49 18.65 -11.48 -4.90
CA ASP A 49 19.48 -10.29 -5.08
C ASP A 49 18.61 -9.04 -5.15
N TYR A 50 17.45 -9.12 -5.83
CA TYR A 50 16.52 -8.02 -5.89
C TYR A 50 16.00 -7.65 -4.50
N VAL A 51 15.60 -8.63 -3.69
CA VAL A 51 15.13 -8.39 -2.32
C VAL A 51 16.24 -7.81 -1.46
N VAL A 52 17.43 -8.38 -1.49
CA VAL A 52 18.55 -7.97 -0.61
C VAL A 52 19.10 -6.61 -0.98
N CYS A 53 19.26 -6.32 -2.28
CA CYS A 53 19.98 -5.11 -2.72
C CYS A 53 19.07 -3.94 -3.10
N TYR A 54 17.87 -4.20 -3.64
CA TYR A 54 17.06 -3.18 -4.30
C TYR A 54 15.70 -2.94 -3.65
N SER A 55 15.03 -3.96 -3.09
CA SER A 55 13.66 -3.85 -2.65
C SER A 55 13.48 -2.84 -1.52
N TYR A 56 14.48 -2.67 -0.65
CA TYR A 56 14.43 -1.70 0.46
C TYR A 56 14.41 -0.28 -0.03
N ILE A 57 15.32 0.06 -0.93
CA ILE A 57 15.43 1.41 -1.50
C ILE A 57 14.16 1.73 -2.29
N THR A 58 13.73 0.80 -3.14
CA THR A 58 12.52 0.96 -3.95
C THR A 58 11.29 1.16 -3.08
N ASN A 59 11.12 0.34 -2.03
CA ASN A 59 10.00 0.46 -1.11
C ASN A 59 10.04 1.76 -0.31
N ALA A 60 11.20 2.18 0.17
CA ALA A 60 11.34 3.44 0.90
C ALA A 60 10.97 4.63 0.02
N ILE A 61 11.43 4.65 -1.23
CA ILE A 61 11.08 5.70 -2.20
C ILE A 61 9.58 5.70 -2.50
N MET A 62 8.99 4.54 -2.79
CA MET A 62 7.55 4.43 -3.08
C MET A 62 6.70 4.85 -1.89
N LEU A 63 7.06 4.43 -0.68
CA LEU A 63 6.36 4.79 0.55
C LEU A 63 6.46 6.30 0.81
N ALA A 64 7.67 6.87 0.71
CA ALA A 64 7.88 8.31 0.87
C ALA A 64 7.08 9.10 -0.17
N ALA A 65 7.18 8.75 -1.44
CA ALA A 65 6.48 9.44 -2.53
C ALA A 65 4.95 9.37 -2.36
N SER A 66 4.39 8.19 -2.08
CA SER A 66 2.94 8.03 -1.89
C SER A 66 2.43 8.78 -0.66
N THR A 67 3.20 8.78 0.44
CA THR A 67 2.87 9.50 1.67
C THR A 67 2.89 11.02 1.45
N ILE A 68 3.95 11.55 0.84
CA ILE A 68 4.05 12.97 0.53
C ILE A 68 2.91 13.38 -0.42
N PHE A 69 2.63 12.56 -1.43
CA PHE A 69 1.55 12.84 -2.38
C PHE A 69 0.17 12.86 -1.70
N LEU A 70 -0.10 11.93 -0.78
CA LEU A 70 -1.32 11.95 0.04
C LEU A 70 -1.39 13.22 0.90
N LEU A 71 -0.31 13.56 1.61
CA LEU A 71 -0.26 14.74 2.48
C LEU A 71 -0.50 16.04 1.71
N THR A 72 0.01 16.16 0.47
CA THR A 72 -0.25 17.34 -0.38
C THR A 72 -1.72 17.51 -0.77
N ARG A 73 -2.54 16.46 -0.69
CA ARG A 73 -3.99 16.54 -0.96
C ARG A 73 -4.81 17.00 0.25
N VAL A 74 -4.26 16.87 1.44
CA VAL A 74 -4.94 17.17 2.72
C VAL A 74 -4.39 18.42 3.36
N ILE A 75 -3.09 18.69 3.26
CA ILE A 75 -2.38 19.76 3.96
C ILE A 75 -1.87 20.77 2.94
N GLN A 76 -2.10 22.07 3.22
CA GLN A 76 -1.66 23.15 2.32
C GLN A 76 -0.26 23.69 2.66
N LYS A 77 0.14 23.65 3.93
CA LYS A 77 1.42 24.20 4.39
C LYS A 77 2.57 23.24 4.14
N LYS A 78 3.51 23.60 3.24
CA LYS A 78 4.67 22.76 2.88
C LYS A 78 5.51 22.30 4.09
N ALA A 79 5.77 23.18 5.05
CA ALA A 79 6.54 22.82 6.25
C ALA A 79 5.84 21.73 7.07
N VAL A 80 4.50 21.78 7.18
CA VAL A 80 3.71 20.75 7.88
C VAL A 80 3.73 19.45 7.13
N ILE A 81 3.68 19.48 5.79
CA ILE A 81 3.79 18.27 4.95
C ILE A 81 5.13 17.57 5.20
N ILE A 82 6.23 18.33 5.17
CA ILE A 82 7.57 17.79 5.41
C ILE A 82 7.65 17.20 6.83
N LEU A 83 7.19 17.93 7.84
CA LEU A 83 7.20 17.46 9.23
C LEU A 83 6.38 16.16 9.38
N CYS A 84 5.16 16.13 8.85
CA CYS A 84 4.31 14.95 8.90
C CYS A 84 4.92 13.77 8.14
N ALA A 85 5.50 14.01 6.95
CA ALA A 85 6.17 12.98 6.18
C ALA A 85 7.36 12.39 6.96
N VAL A 86 8.20 13.24 7.57
CA VAL A 86 9.31 12.80 8.42
C VAL A 86 8.79 11.99 9.61
N LEU A 87 7.78 12.47 10.32
CA LEU A 87 7.20 11.75 11.46
C LEU A 87 6.62 10.39 11.05
N ILE A 88 5.89 10.31 9.92
CA ILE A 88 5.31 9.05 9.43
C ILE A 88 6.40 8.07 8.97
N LEU A 89 7.39 8.56 8.24
CA LEU A 89 8.45 7.72 7.69
C LEU A 89 9.45 7.25 8.75
N PHE A 90 9.67 8.05 9.79
CA PHE A 90 10.63 7.75 10.86
C PHE A 90 9.96 7.36 12.18
N ASN A 91 8.62 7.40 12.28
CA ASN A 91 7.92 6.93 13.46
C ASN A 91 7.84 5.41 13.42
N THR A 92 8.75 4.78 14.10
CA THR A 92 8.85 3.31 14.19
C THR A 92 7.92 2.72 15.24
N GLY A 93 6.96 3.50 15.76
CA GLY A 93 5.96 3.14 16.77
C GLY A 93 6.34 1.93 17.62
N TYR A 94 6.75 2.12 18.81
CA TYR A 94 7.27 1.20 19.84
C TYR A 94 8.81 1.15 19.92
N GLU A 95 9.34 1.78 20.89
CA GLU A 95 10.53 1.56 21.69
C GLU A 95 11.80 2.35 21.39
N ASN A 96 12.12 2.80 20.18
CA ASN A 96 13.30 3.66 20.03
C ASN A 96 13.27 4.53 18.76
N PHE A 97 13.39 5.82 18.95
CA PHE A 97 13.56 6.84 17.91
C PHE A 97 14.96 6.73 17.28
N SER A 98 15.23 5.72 16.48
CA SER A 98 16.48 5.64 15.75
C SER A 98 16.28 5.24 14.29
N ILE A 99 17.01 5.88 13.39
CA ILE A 99 17.07 5.54 11.96
C ILE A 99 17.44 4.06 11.77
N ILE A 100 18.27 3.52 12.65
CA ILE A 100 18.70 2.12 12.65
C ILE A 100 17.50 1.18 12.91
N THR A 101 16.62 1.55 13.83
CA THR A 101 15.43 0.76 14.14
C THR A 101 14.43 0.79 12.99
N TYR A 102 14.29 1.92 12.30
CA TYR A 102 13.44 2.02 11.08
C TYR A 102 13.98 1.12 9.97
N VAL A 103 15.27 1.14 9.71
CA VAL A 103 15.90 0.24 8.73
C VAL A 103 15.66 -1.22 9.13
N SER A 104 15.80 -1.59 10.40
CA SER A 104 15.51 -2.94 10.87
C SER A 104 14.03 -3.30 10.77
N HIS A 105 13.11 -2.36 10.97
CA HIS A 105 11.67 -2.58 10.76
C HIS A 105 11.25 -2.68 9.29
N ILE A 106 11.88 -1.94 8.40
CA ILE A 106 11.74 -2.18 6.96
C ILE A 106 12.24 -3.59 6.62
N TYR A 107 13.31 -4.05 7.25
CA TYR A 107 13.81 -5.41 7.12
C TYR A 107 12.88 -6.46 7.75
N ALA A 108 12.25 -6.16 8.88
CA ALA A 108 11.34 -7.05 9.58
C ALA A 108 9.91 -7.00 9.01
N ASN A 109 9.49 -5.85 8.45
CA ASN A 109 8.18 -5.74 7.82
C ASN A 109 8.21 -6.39 6.44
N PRO A 110 7.31 -7.34 6.22
CA PRO A 110 7.22 -7.99 4.94
C PRO A 110 6.97 -6.95 3.84
N PHE A 111 7.63 -7.13 2.71
CA PHE A 111 7.44 -6.34 1.48
C PHE A 111 5.95 -6.05 1.19
N GLY A 112 5.08 -7.02 1.48
CA GLY A 112 3.64 -6.87 1.35
C GLY A 112 3.02 -5.77 2.21
N TYR A 113 3.57 -5.47 3.38
CA TYR A 113 3.06 -4.38 4.22
C TYR A 113 3.30 -3.02 3.56
N ASN A 114 4.52 -2.78 3.09
CA ASN A 114 4.89 -1.51 2.46
C ASN A 114 4.11 -1.28 1.16
N ILE A 115 3.99 -2.30 0.31
CA ILE A 115 3.13 -2.24 -0.89
C ILE A 115 1.68 -1.97 -0.49
N GLY A 116 1.17 -2.66 0.53
CA GLY A 116 -0.18 -2.42 1.04
C GLY A 116 -0.40 -0.96 1.44
N VAL A 117 0.54 -0.34 2.17
CA VAL A 117 0.45 1.09 2.56
C VAL A 117 0.54 2.02 1.36
N VAL A 118 1.42 1.75 0.40
CA VAL A 118 1.53 2.55 -0.84
C VAL A 118 0.20 2.58 -1.59
N PHE A 119 -0.40 1.40 -1.84
CA PHE A 119 -1.67 1.32 -2.54
C PHE A 119 -2.85 1.81 -1.69
N ALA A 120 -2.75 1.74 -0.37
CA ALA A 120 -3.67 2.40 0.56
C ALA A 120 -3.68 3.91 0.35
N ASN A 121 -2.51 4.54 0.34
CA ASN A 121 -2.36 5.97 0.08
C ASN A 121 -2.95 6.36 -1.28
N MET A 122 -2.67 5.58 -2.32
CA MET A 122 -3.21 5.83 -3.67
C MET A 122 -4.74 5.66 -3.72
N THR A 123 -5.29 4.68 -3.00
CA THR A 123 -6.74 4.50 -2.85
C THR A 123 -7.40 5.71 -2.19
N ILE A 124 -6.83 6.20 -1.08
CA ILE A 124 -7.33 7.39 -0.39
C ILE A 124 -7.25 8.63 -1.30
N ILE A 125 -6.15 8.80 -2.04
CA ILE A 125 -6.00 9.91 -2.99
C ILE A 125 -7.09 9.86 -4.08
N ALA A 126 -7.32 8.68 -4.66
CA ALA A 126 -8.36 8.48 -5.67
C ALA A 126 -9.76 8.75 -5.09
N PHE A 127 -10.02 8.33 -3.86
CA PHE A 127 -11.26 8.60 -3.14
C PHE A 127 -11.46 10.11 -2.88
N ILE A 128 -10.46 10.80 -2.34
CA ILE A 128 -10.51 12.26 -2.12
C ILE A 128 -10.76 13.00 -3.44
N LYS A 129 -10.14 12.54 -4.53
CA LYS A 129 -10.36 13.13 -5.86
C LYS A 129 -11.80 12.93 -6.29
N SER A 130 -12.35 11.73 -6.17
CA SER A 130 -13.75 11.44 -6.55
C SER A 130 -14.77 12.26 -5.74
N LEU A 131 -14.49 12.53 -4.46
CA LEU A 131 -15.36 13.37 -3.63
C LEU A 131 -15.35 14.86 -4.04
N LYS A 132 -14.25 15.34 -4.64
CA LYS A 132 -14.13 16.73 -5.10
C LYS A 132 -14.69 16.96 -6.50
N GLU A 133 -14.89 15.92 -7.27
CA GLU A 133 -15.45 16.00 -8.63
C GLU A 133 -16.98 16.16 -8.54
N LYS A 134 -17.52 17.20 -9.21
CA LYS A 134 -18.98 17.45 -9.27
C LYS A 134 -19.73 16.44 -10.16
N THR A 135 -18.98 15.77 -11.05
CA THR A 135 -19.53 14.77 -11.97
C THR A 135 -18.80 13.45 -11.78
N ILE A 136 -19.50 12.35 -11.98
CA ILE A 136 -18.91 11.02 -11.88
C ILE A 136 -17.85 10.87 -12.99
N ASN A 137 -16.59 10.80 -12.59
CA ASN A 137 -15.49 10.55 -13.49
C ASN A 137 -15.12 9.06 -13.44
N ILE A 138 -15.47 8.34 -14.49
CA ILE A 138 -15.24 6.89 -14.60
C ILE A 138 -13.76 6.54 -14.38
N SER A 139 -12.84 7.34 -14.90
CA SER A 139 -11.40 7.09 -14.72
C SER A 139 -11.01 7.14 -13.24
N SER A 140 -11.49 8.12 -12.47
CA SER A 140 -11.20 8.23 -11.03
C SER A 140 -11.72 7.01 -10.27
N TYR A 141 -12.91 6.53 -10.66
CA TYR A 141 -13.50 5.33 -10.06
C TYR A 141 -12.71 4.06 -10.41
N ILE A 142 -12.28 3.90 -11.66
CA ILE A 142 -11.45 2.77 -12.06
C ILE A 142 -10.14 2.74 -11.27
N TYR A 143 -9.44 3.88 -11.14
CA TYR A 143 -8.22 3.95 -10.34
C TYR A 143 -8.47 3.62 -8.86
N PHE A 144 -9.57 4.12 -8.29
CA PHE A 144 -9.95 3.78 -6.91
C PHE A 144 -10.12 2.27 -6.73
N VAL A 145 -10.91 1.62 -7.58
CA VAL A 145 -11.17 0.17 -7.51
C VAL A 145 -9.87 -0.62 -7.72
N LEU A 146 -9.07 -0.25 -8.72
CA LEU A 146 -7.80 -0.92 -9.03
C LEU A 146 -6.84 -0.88 -7.84
N PHE A 147 -6.58 0.31 -7.29
CA PHE A 147 -5.67 0.48 -6.16
C PHE A 147 -6.19 -0.23 -4.91
N PHE A 148 -7.51 -0.23 -4.70
CA PHE A 148 -8.12 -0.93 -3.58
C PHE A 148 -7.95 -2.45 -3.70
N ILE A 149 -8.16 -3.03 -4.88
CA ILE A 149 -7.94 -4.46 -5.13
C ILE A 149 -6.48 -4.85 -4.87
N ILE A 150 -5.52 -4.06 -5.36
CA ILE A 150 -4.10 -4.31 -5.12
C ILE A 150 -3.78 -4.20 -3.61
N CYS A 151 -4.34 -3.22 -2.91
CA CYS A 151 -4.19 -3.07 -1.46
C CYS A 151 -4.71 -4.32 -0.72
N CYS A 152 -5.89 -4.84 -1.10
CA CYS A 152 -6.47 -6.07 -0.55
C CYS A 152 -5.55 -7.26 -0.73
N GLY A 153 -5.03 -7.44 -1.94
CA GLY A 153 -4.13 -8.55 -2.28
C GLY A 153 -2.74 -8.44 -1.63
N ALA A 154 -2.28 -7.21 -1.37
CA ALA A 154 -1.00 -6.98 -0.71
C ALA A 154 -1.10 -7.14 0.83
N LYS A 155 -2.11 -6.57 1.47
CA LYS A 155 -2.29 -6.62 2.92
C LYS A 155 -3.75 -6.39 3.35
N GLY A 156 -4.51 -7.46 3.50
CA GLY A 156 -5.93 -7.43 3.87
C GLY A 156 -6.29 -6.56 5.08
N PRO A 157 -5.56 -6.61 6.22
CA PRO A 157 -5.84 -5.75 7.37
C PRO A 157 -5.79 -4.25 7.08
N ILE A 158 -4.87 -3.80 6.20
CA ILE A 158 -4.79 -2.40 5.78
C ILE A 158 -6.03 -2.02 4.97
N ALA A 159 -6.42 -2.88 4.04
CA ALA A 159 -7.61 -2.69 3.22
C ALA A 159 -8.88 -2.62 4.09
N ALA A 160 -9.00 -3.44 5.14
CA ALA A 160 -10.12 -3.41 6.08
C ALA A 160 -10.23 -2.06 6.82
N VAL A 161 -9.10 -1.52 7.30
CA VAL A 161 -9.06 -0.20 7.96
C VAL A 161 -9.50 0.90 7.00
N ILE A 162 -9.02 0.88 5.75
CA ILE A 162 -9.40 1.88 4.73
C ILE A 162 -10.88 1.76 4.39
N SER A 163 -11.40 0.53 4.21
CA SER A 163 -12.82 0.31 3.93
C SER A 163 -13.69 0.90 5.03
N GLY A 164 -13.32 0.68 6.29
CA GLY A 164 -14.01 1.28 7.45
C GLY A 164 -13.99 2.81 7.40
N GLY A 165 -12.83 3.42 7.14
CA GLY A 165 -12.70 4.88 7.03
C GLY A 165 -13.53 5.47 5.88
N ILE A 166 -13.50 4.84 4.71
CA ILE A 166 -14.31 5.23 3.55
C ILE A 166 -15.80 5.08 3.86
N GLY A 167 -16.19 3.94 4.45
CA GLY A 167 -17.59 3.70 4.83
C GLY A 167 -18.12 4.75 5.79
N ILE A 168 -17.37 5.08 6.85
CA ILE A 168 -17.72 6.14 7.79
C ILE A 168 -17.84 7.49 7.09
N THR A 169 -16.91 7.84 6.20
CA THR A 169 -16.95 9.09 5.45
C THR A 169 -18.20 9.18 4.57
N CYS A 170 -18.55 8.09 3.88
CA CYS A 170 -19.77 8.01 3.07
C CYS A 170 -21.03 8.18 3.94
N LEU A 171 -21.09 7.56 5.11
CA LEU A 171 -22.21 7.70 6.04
C LEU A 171 -22.34 9.14 6.55
N ILE A 172 -21.25 9.77 6.96
CA ILE A 172 -21.25 11.17 7.42
C ILE A 172 -21.76 12.10 6.31
N ASN A 173 -21.32 11.91 5.08
CA ASN A 173 -21.78 12.70 3.95
C ASN A 173 -23.26 12.46 3.64
N LEU A 174 -23.74 11.23 3.73
CA LEU A 174 -25.15 10.89 3.53
C LEU A 174 -26.04 11.57 4.58
N PHE A 175 -25.70 11.43 5.86
CA PHE A 175 -26.47 12.06 6.96
C PHE A 175 -26.35 13.59 6.97
N GLY A 176 -25.19 14.14 6.57
CA GLY A 176 -25.00 15.58 6.39
C GLY A 176 -25.92 16.16 5.30
N SER A 177 -26.06 15.47 4.17
CA SER A 177 -26.93 15.89 3.08
C SER A 177 -28.43 15.80 3.42
N ILE A 178 -28.83 14.84 4.25
CA ILE A 178 -30.21 14.69 4.72
C ILE A 178 -30.61 15.86 5.63
N LYS A 179 -29.70 16.34 6.49
CA LYS A 179 -29.95 17.51 7.35
C LYS A 179 -30.13 18.83 6.59
N PHE A 180 -29.42 19.03 5.48
CA PHE A 180 -29.49 20.25 4.67
C PHE A 180 -30.79 20.39 3.86
N ASN A 181 -31.47 19.26 3.55
CA ASN A 181 -32.72 19.29 2.79
C ASN A 181 -33.97 19.51 3.67
N ASN A 182 -33.83 19.53 4.99
CA ASN A 182 -34.94 19.74 5.93
C ASN A 182 -34.94 21.14 6.59
N THR A 183 -34.07 22.06 6.14
CA THR A 183 -34.05 23.48 6.52
C THR A 183 -34.35 24.36 5.30
#